data_d4f06ea06ebff0f9faefbade705c1f58
#
_entry.id   d4f06ea06ebff0f9faefbade705c1f58
#
_cell.length_a   1.000
_cell.length_b   1.000
_cell.length_c   1.000
_cell.angle_alpha   90.00
_cell.angle_beta   90.00
_cell.angle_gamma   90.00
#
_symmetry.space_group_name_H-M   'P 1'
#
loop_
_entity.id
_entity.type
_entity.pdbx_description
1 polymer ?
#
loop_
_entity_poly.entity_id
_entity_poly.type
_entity_poly.pdbx_seq_one_letter_code
_entity_poly.pdbx_strand_id
1 'polypeptide(L)'
;MSSYTTDNYGAAAPQQHEVDLVRLLVEMIDHRTMILCVTFLFTLCAGLYAWVTPPVYQADAMVQIESKQDNSLLKGLSQLGTDVSPDVAPEILLLKSRMILGETVDKLGLTQQAKQRVLPVVGRLWQRLQGRGQGKITLGELQIPQVEGKAQELTLTVQEAGKYHLTGENIEADGRVGKTLVTQGIVLLVTSIEATPGTQFSLKSLTRLETINALKKSLTVAESEKQSGIVTLTLTGEDPDKIARVLNAIADNYLQQNIARQEAQDSRSLAFLQEQLPKIRADLD
;
A
#
# COMPACT_ATOMS: atom_id res chain seq x y z
N MET A 1 -15.89 63.68 72.24
CA MET A 1 -14.51 63.24 72.14
C MET A 1 -14.54 61.90 71.38
N SER A 2 -14.18 61.95 70.14
CA SER A 2 -14.42 60.90 69.16
C SER A 2 -13.08 60.23 68.82
N SER A 3 -12.97 58.94 69.09
CA SER A 3 -11.79 58.14 68.78
C SER A 3 -12.06 57.35 67.45
N TYR A 4 -11.35 57.71 66.41
CA TYR A 4 -11.38 57.00 65.14
C TYR A 4 -10.44 55.83 65.25
N THR A 5 -10.98 54.59 65.09
CA THR A 5 -10.23 53.33 64.85
C THR A 5 -10.01 53.21 63.37
N THR A 6 -8.78 53.28 62.96
CA THR A 6 -8.35 52.99 61.57
C THR A 6 -8.24 51.49 61.39
N ASP A 7 -9.17 50.92 60.62
CA ASP A 7 -9.09 49.58 60.11
C ASP A 7 -7.98 49.48 59.07
N ASN A 8 -6.94 48.72 59.39
CA ASN A 8 -5.83 48.48 58.54
C ASN A 8 -6.17 47.21 57.71
N TYR A 9 -6.67 47.40 56.47
CA TYR A 9 -6.81 46.31 55.46
C TYR A 9 -5.42 45.90 55.01
N GLY A 10 -4.89 44.83 55.63
CA GLY A 10 -3.72 44.15 55.15
C GLY A 10 -4.00 43.53 53.80
N ALA A 11 -3.44 44.10 52.74
CA ALA A 11 -3.43 43.51 51.42
C ALA A 11 -2.73 42.13 51.50
N ALA A 12 -3.48 41.05 51.28
CA ALA A 12 -2.93 39.71 51.11
C ALA A 12 -2.04 39.70 49.86
N ALA A 13 -0.74 39.56 50.06
CA ALA A 13 0.20 39.37 48.99
C ALA A 13 -0.17 38.08 48.23
N PRO A 14 -0.06 38.06 46.87
CA PRO A 14 -0.29 36.84 46.11
C PRO A 14 0.74 35.77 46.53
N GLN A 15 0.25 34.68 47.08
CA GLN A 15 1.07 33.49 47.32
C GLN A 15 1.58 33.00 45.97
N GLN A 16 2.82 33.29 45.65
CA GLN A 16 3.53 32.63 44.61
C GLN A 16 3.62 31.13 45.00
N HIS A 17 2.90 30.29 44.29
CA HIS A 17 3.09 28.86 44.36
C HIS A 17 4.48 28.53 43.78
N GLU A 18 5.50 28.73 44.58
CA GLU A 18 6.80 28.15 44.33
C GLU A 18 6.60 26.63 44.36
N VAL A 19 6.73 26.01 43.22
CA VAL A 19 6.70 24.56 43.10
C VAL A 19 7.92 24.01 43.83
N ASP A 20 7.72 23.57 45.06
CA ASP A 20 8.79 23.01 45.87
C ASP A 20 9.23 21.66 45.32
N LEU A 21 10.27 21.70 44.48
CA LEU A 21 10.82 20.52 43.81
C LEU A 21 11.24 19.41 44.79
N VAL A 22 11.65 19.80 46.00
CA VAL A 22 12.03 18.86 47.05
C VAL A 22 10.82 18.12 47.57
N ARG A 23 9.69 18.80 47.75
CA ARG A 23 8.43 18.19 48.18
C ARG A 23 7.87 17.24 47.13
N LEU A 24 7.96 17.58 45.85
CA LEU A 24 7.61 16.69 44.73
C LEU A 24 8.50 15.41 44.68
N LEU A 25 9.79 15.58 44.95
CA LEU A 25 10.71 14.41 45.02
C LEU A 25 10.39 13.47 46.20
N VAL A 26 10.06 14.01 47.38
CA VAL A 26 9.66 13.20 48.53
C VAL A 26 8.35 12.49 48.26
N GLU A 27 7.35 13.15 47.68
CA GLU A 27 6.06 12.54 47.26
C GLU A 27 6.24 11.42 46.22
N MET A 28 7.18 11.63 45.29
CA MET A 28 7.55 10.59 44.28
C MET A 28 8.20 9.37 44.93
N ILE A 29 9.02 9.55 45.96
CA ILE A 29 9.68 8.46 46.68
C ILE A 29 8.66 7.69 47.52
N ASP A 30 7.70 8.35 48.14
CA ASP A 30 6.65 7.68 48.91
C ASP A 30 5.73 6.81 48.04
N HIS A 31 5.46 7.26 46.83
CA HIS A 31 4.61 6.53 45.87
C HIS A 31 5.40 5.68 44.87
N ARG A 32 6.71 5.41 45.12
CA ARG A 32 7.60 4.68 44.19
C ARG A 32 7.05 3.33 43.74
N THR A 33 6.40 2.58 44.63
CA THR A 33 5.82 1.26 44.29
C THR A 33 4.64 1.41 43.33
N MET A 34 3.78 2.41 43.53
CA MET A 34 2.67 2.70 42.64
C MET A 34 3.16 3.16 41.26
N ILE A 35 4.16 4.05 41.23
CA ILE A 35 4.77 4.53 39.99
C ILE A 35 5.41 3.36 39.22
N LEU A 36 6.18 2.51 39.92
CA LEU A 36 6.78 1.33 39.30
C LEU A 36 5.74 0.35 38.75
N CYS A 37 4.67 0.06 39.51
CA CYS A 37 3.59 -0.81 39.05
C CYS A 37 2.89 -0.26 37.80
N VAL A 38 2.56 1.04 37.79
CA VAL A 38 1.92 1.68 36.64
C VAL A 38 2.86 1.70 35.43
N THR A 39 4.12 2.07 35.63
CA THR A 39 5.11 2.10 34.55
C THR A 39 5.34 0.70 33.97
N PHE A 40 5.46 -0.31 34.85
CA PHE A 40 5.61 -1.71 34.43
C PHE A 40 4.39 -2.19 33.65
N LEU A 41 3.18 -1.87 34.10
CA LEU A 41 1.95 -2.22 33.40
C LEU A 41 1.90 -1.60 31.99
N PHE A 42 2.20 -0.31 31.87
CA PHE A 42 2.23 0.37 30.57
C PHE A 42 3.32 -0.19 29.64
N THR A 43 4.51 -0.46 30.19
CA THR A 43 5.61 -1.06 29.41
C THR A 43 5.25 -2.47 28.94
N LEU A 44 4.60 -3.26 29.78
CA LEU A 44 4.13 -4.60 29.42
C LEU A 44 3.05 -4.53 28.32
N CYS A 45 2.08 -3.63 28.46
CA CYS A 45 1.05 -3.41 27.44
C CYS A 45 1.65 -2.92 26.13
N ALA A 46 2.60 -1.98 26.17
CA ALA A 46 3.29 -1.47 24.96
C ALA A 46 4.14 -2.57 24.31
N GLY A 47 4.84 -3.39 25.08
CA GLY A 47 5.61 -4.53 24.58
C GLY A 47 4.72 -5.57 23.92
N LEU A 48 3.59 -5.92 24.53
CA LEU A 48 2.60 -6.82 23.94
C LEU A 48 2.01 -6.24 22.65
N TYR A 49 1.68 -4.96 22.62
CA TYR A 49 1.17 -4.29 21.43
C TYR A 49 2.19 -4.33 20.30
N ALA A 50 3.44 -3.95 20.57
CA ALA A 50 4.51 -3.97 19.58
C ALA A 50 4.77 -5.39 19.02
N TRP A 51 4.67 -6.40 19.87
CA TRP A 51 4.88 -7.79 19.47
C TRP A 51 3.74 -8.34 18.62
N VAL A 52 2.51 -7.88 18.82
CA VAL A 52 1.31 -8.31 18.07
C VAL A 52 1.14 -7.57 16.75
N THR A 53 1.70 -6.35 16.62
CA THR A 53 1.58 -5.55 15.40
C THR A 53 2.23 -6.26 14.20
N PRO A 54 1.53 -6.40 13.04
CA PRO A 54 2.10 -7.03 11.86
C PRO A 54 3.23 -6.15 11.31
N PRO A 55 4.32 -6.75 10.84
CA PRO A 55 5.35 -6.00 10.14
C PRO A 55 4.79 -5.46 8.83
N VAL A 56 5.12 -4.22 8.51
CA VAL A 56 4.85 -3.59 7.21
C VAL A 56 6.16 -3.54 6.45
N TYR A 57 6.16 -4.14 5.28
CA TYR A 57 7.30 -4.15 4.38
C TYR A 57 7.17 -3.05 3.36
N GLN A 58 8.31 -2.58 2.89
CA GLN A 58 8.41 -1.65 1.77
C GLN A 58 9.28 -2.29 0.70
N ALA A 59 8.88 -2.14 -0.55
CA ALA A 59 9.69 -2.47 -1.71
C ALA A 59 9.85 -1.23 -2.57
N ASP A 60 11.03 -1.06 -3.14
CA ASP A 60 11.36 0.05 -4.01
C ASP A 60 11.86 -0.48 -5.36
N ALA A 61 11.45 0.16 -6.44
CA ALA A 61 11.93 -0.08 -7.79
C ALA A 61 12.34 1.26 -8.41
N MET A 62 13.42 1.27 -9.17
CA MET A 62 13.90 2.47 -9.87
C MET A 62 13.72 2.31 -11.36
N VAL A 63 13.21 3.33 -12.01
CA VAL A 63 13.05 3.42 -13.45
C VAL A 63 13.79 4.66 -13.93
N GLN A 64 14.73 4.46 -14.83
CA GLN A 64 15.41 5.56 -15.50
C GLN A 64 14.57 6.01 -16.69
N ILE A 65 14.27 7.29 -16.75
CA ILE A 65 13.55 7.92 -17.83
C ILE A 65 14.55 8.60 -18.74
N GLU A 66 14.71 8.07 -19.94
CA GLU A 66 15.51 8.74 -20.95
C GLU A 66 14.76 9.96 -21.46
N SER A 67 15.34 11.15 -21.28
CA SER A 67 14.81 12.34 -21.90
C SER A 67 14.96 12.21 -23.42
N LYS A 68 13.83 12.24 -24.13
CA LYS A 68 13.88 12.38 -25.59
C LYS A 68 14.67 13.63 -25.92
N GLN A 69 15.84 13.45 -26.51
CA GLN A 69 16.55 14.54 -27.17
C GLN A 69 15.80 14.92 -28.45
N ASP A 70 14.60 15.48 -28.30
CA ASP A 70 13.92 16.09 -29.43
C ASP A 70 14.71 17.32 -29.86
N ASN A 71 15.31 17.16 -31.03
CA ASN A 71 15.94 18.19 -31.84
C ASN A 71 17.26 18.81 -31.33
N SER A 72 18.34 18.16 -31.73
CA SER A 72 19.72 18.71 -31.65
C SER A 72 19.87 20.11 -32.31
N LEU A 73 18.93 20.53 -33.15
CA LEU A 73 18.92 21.85 -33.78
C LEU A 73 18.45 22.98 -32.85
N LEU A 74 17.58 22.67 -31.87
CA LEU A 74 17.17 23.65 -30.84
C LEU A 74 18.18 23.76 -29.69
N LYS A 75 19.06 22.75 -29.48
CA LYS A 75 20.14 22.82 -28.51
C LYS A 75 21.17 23.89 -28.83
N GLY A 76 21.35 24.23 -30.11
CA GLY A 76 22.21 25.34 -30.53
C GLY A 76 21.66 26.72 -30.12
N LEU A 77 20.37 26.86 -29.90
CA LEU A 77 19.74 28.10 -29.44
C LEU A 77 19.54 28.15 -27.91
N SER A 78 19.48 27.01 -27.23
CA SER A 78 19.30 26.94 -25.78
C SER A 78 20.62 27.04 -25.00
N GLN A 79 21.77 27.10 -25.67
CA GLN A 79 23.06 27.37 -25.03
C GLN A 79 23.16 28.77 -24.38
N LEU A 80 22.09 29.56 -24.46
CA LEU A 80 21.94 30.84 -23.79
C LEU A 80 21.10 30.74 -22.49
N GLY A 81 21.25 29.65 -21.72
CA GLY A 81 21.02 29.78 -20.28
C GLY A 81 19.79 29.16 -19.63
N THR A 82 19.24 28.07 -20.15
CA THR A 82 18.32 27.26 -19.35
C THR A 82 18.72 25.78 -19.41
N ASP A 83 19.14 25.23 -18.28
CA ASP A 83 19.27 23.79 -18.05
C ASP A 83 17.89 23.15 -18.28
N VAL A 84 17.68 22.58 -19.48
CA VAL A 84 16.48 21.80 -19.76
C VAL A 84 16.68 20.42 -19.15
N SER A 85 16.34 20.33 -17.89
CA SER A 85 16.25 19.04 -17.20
C SER A 85 15.09 18.24 -17.74
N PRO A 86 15.19 16.91 -17.81
CA PRO A 86 14.06 16.08 -18.23
C PRO A 86 12.89 16.30 -17.30
N ASP A 87 11.75 16.74 -17.83
CA ASP A 87 10.52 16.84 -17.05
C ASP A 87 9.96 15.43 -16.84
N VAL A 88 10.17 14.89 -15.64
CA VAL A 88 9.69 13.55 -15.25
C VAL A 88 8.22 13.55 -14.81
N ALA A 89 7.61 14.72 -14.66
CA ALA A 89 6.23 14.82 -14.17
C ALA A 89 5.21 14.09 -15.05
N PRO A 90 5.27 14.15 -16.40
CA PRO A 90 4.39 13.39 -17.27
C PRO A 90 4.53 11.88 -17.09
N GLU A 91 5.74 11.39 -16.91
CA GLU A 91 6.03 9.97 -16.75
C GLU A 91 5.57 9.44 -15.38
N ILE A 92 5.69 10.25 -14.32
CA ILE A 92 5.10 9.95 -13.00
C ILE A 92 3.58 9.80 -13.11
N LEU A 93 2.90 10.67 -13.87
CA LEU A 93 1.47 10.58 -14.10
C LEU A 93 1.11 9.33 -14.91
N LEU A 94 1.93 8.97 -15.88
CA LEU A 94 1.75 7.77 -16.70
C LEU A 94 1.90 6.51 -15.86
N LEU A 95 2.92 6.40 -15.01
CA LEU A 95 3.13 5.30 -14.06
C LEU A 95 1.94 5.11 -13.10
N LYS A 96 1.30 6.20 -12.69
CA LYS A 96 0.08 6.20 -11.86
C LYS A 96 -1.22 6.13 -12.66
N SER A 97 -1.13 5.96 -13.98
CA SER A 97 -2.32 5.92 -14.84
C SER A 97 -3.14 4.64 -14.64
N ARG A 98 -4.44 4.74 -14.93
CA ARG A 98 -5.34 3.57 -14.91
C ARG A 98 -4.96 2.51 -15.95
N MET A 99 -4.25 2.89 -17.00
CA MET A 99 -3.79 1.96 -18.03
C MET A 99 -2.72 1.03 -17.47
N ILE A 100 -1.63 1.58 -16.93
CA ILE A 100 -0.53 0.79 -16.35
C ILE A 100 -0.99 -0.01 -15.14
N LEU A 101 -1.67 0.66 -14.18
CA LEU A 101 -2.15 -0.01 -12.97
C LEU A 101 -3.24 -1.04 -13.26
N GLY A 102 -4.12 -0.76 -14.25
CA GLY A 102 -5.16 -1.70 -14.65
C GLY A 102 -4.60 -2.96 -15.28
N GLU A 103 -3.62 -2.84 -16.17
CA GLU A 103 -2.92 -3.98 -16.76
C GLU A 103 -2.19 -4.81 -15.68
N THR A 104 -1.57 -4.14 -14.70
CA THR A 104 -0.95 -4.82 -13.56
C THR A 104 -1.98 -5.57 -12.71
N VAL A 105 -3.14 -4.98 -12.46
CA VAL A 105 -4.25 -5.60 -11.71
C VAL A 105 -4.75 -6.85 -12.44
N ASP A 106 -4.94 -6.76 -13.76
CA ASP A 106 -5.44 -7.87 -14.58
C ASP A 106 -4.40 -9.00 -14.68
N LYS A 107 -3.14 -8.67 -14.96
CA LYS A 107 -2.02 -9.63 -15.11
C LYS A 107 -1.74 -10.43 -13.82
N LEU A 108 -1.87 -9.79 -12.68
CA LEU A 108 -1.59 -10.42 -11.37
C LEU A 108 -2.85 -10.90 -10.63
N GLY A 109 -4.04 -10.71 -11.19
CA GLY A 109 -5.31 -11.13 -10.57
C GLY A 109 -5.56 -10.44 -9.22
N LEU A 110 -5.17 -9.18 -9.06
CA LEU A 110 -5.23 -8.47 -7.77
C LEU A 110 -6.65 -8.18 -7.28
N THR A 111 -7.66 -8.37 -8.11
CA THR A 111 -9.08 -8.26 -7.74
C THR A 111 -9.49 -9.32 -6.71
N GLN A 112 -8.77 -10.42 -6.68
CA GLN A 112 -9.03 -11.53 -5.75
C GLN A 112 -8.17 -11.34 -4.50
N GLN A 113 -8.81 -11.21 -3.36
CA GLN A 113 -8.13 -11.05 -2.09
C GLN A 113 -8.49 -12.19 -1.14
N ALA A 114 -7.48 -12.87 -0.64
CA ALA A 114 -7.58 -13.82 0.45
C ALA A 114 -6.71 -13.33 1.61
N LYS A 115 -7.34 -13.02 2.73
CA LYS A 115 -6.62 -12.65 3.96
C LYS A 115 -6.95 -13.62 5.07
N GLN A 116 -5.94 -14.07 5.80
CA GLN A 116 -6.17 -14.89 6.98
C GLN A 116 -6.94 -14.08 8.03
N ARG A 117 -8.07 -14.62 8.49
CA ARG A 117 -8.85 -14.02 9.57
C ARG A 117 -8.25 -14.42 10.91
N VAL A 118 -7.55 -13.50 11.54
CA VAL A 118 -6.93 -13.70 12.86
C VAL A 118 -7.57 -12.71 13.82
N LEU A 119 -7.97 -13.17 15.00
CA LEU A 119 -8.41 -12.27 16.07
C LEU A 119 -7.30 -11.26 16.37
N PRO A 120 -7.58 -9.95 16.40
CA PRO A 120 -6.56 -8.92 16.27
C PRO A 120 -5.47 -8.92 17.34
N VAL A 121 -5.73 -9.41 18.54
CA VAL A 121 -4.73 -9.44 19.63
C VAL A 121 -4.40 -10.88 20.03
N VAL A 122 -5.40 -11.61 20.46
CA VAL A 122 -5.23 -12.94 21.07
C VAL A 122 -4.84 -13.99 20.03
N GLY A 123 -5.40 -13.92 18.81
CA GLY A 123 -5.14 -14.92 17.78
C GLY A 123 -3.72 -14.87 17.23
N ARG A 124 -3.13 -13.68 17.05
CA ARG A 124 -1.74 -13.51 16.59
C ARG A 124 -0.74 -13.95 17.66
N LEU A 125 -1.01 -13.64 18.93
CA LEU A 125 -0.21 -14.07 20.05
C LEU A 125 -0.19 -15.61 20.14
N TRP A 126 -1.36 -16.24 20.04
CA TRP A 126 -1.51 -17.69 20.08
C TRP A 126 -0.80 -18.40 18.94
N GLN A 127 -0.88 -17.87 17.70
CA GLN A 127 -0.18 -18.42 16.55
C GLN A 127 1.34 -18.35 16.71
N ARG A 128 1.88 -17.22 17.21
CA ARG A 128 3.32 -17.07 17.45
C ARG A 128 3.82 -17.99 18.57
N LEU A 129 3.07 -18.15 19.65
CA LEU A 129 3.41 -19.07 20.76
C LEU A 129 3.40 -20.54 20.31
N GLN A 130 2.56 -20.91 19.35
CA GLN A 130 2.51 -22.26 18.80
C GLN A 130 3.49 -22.48 17.62
N GLY A 131 4.31 -21.49 17.28
CA GLY A 131 5.27 -21.58 16.16
C GLY A 131 4.59 -21.76 14.80
N ARG A 132 3.29 -21.48 14.70
CA ARG A 132 2.51 -21.60 13.46
C ARG A 132 2.72 -20.33 12.62
N GLY A 133 3.33 -20.49 11.45
CA GLY A 133 3.44 -19.41 10.45
C GLY A 133 2.06 -18.92 10.00
N GLN A 134 2.04 -17.77 9.34
CA GLN A 134 0.82 -17.30 8.67
C GLN A 134 0.42 -18.33 7.60
N GLY A 135 -0.84 -18.80 7.69
CA GLY A 135 -1.37 -19.67 6.66
C GLY A 135 -1.40 -18.96 5.31
N LYS A 136 -1.00 -19.63 4.26
CA LYS A 136 -1.01 -19.12 2.90
C LYS A 136 -2.04 -19.89 2.07
N ILE A 137 -2.86 -19.16 1.31
CA ILE A 137 -3.80 -19.74 0.35
C ILE A 137 -3.54 -19.13 -1.03
N THR A 138 -3.50 -19.98 -2.04
CA THR A 138 -3.37 -19.55 -3.44
C THR A 138 -4.69 -19.81 -4.15
N LEU A 139 -5.28 -18.74 -4.66
CA LEU A 139 -6.51 -18.80 -5.46
C LEU A 139 -6.15 -18.88 -6.93
N GLY A 140 -6.74 -19.81 -7.66
CA GLY A 140 -6.66 -19.88 -9.12
C GLY A 140 -7.74 -19.00 -9.75
N GLU A 141 -8.96 -19.09 -9.25
CA GLU A 141 -10.10 -18.31 -9.73
C GLU A 141 -11.05 -18.03 -8.56
N LEU A 142 -11.52 -16.78 -8.48
CA LEU A 142 -12.53 -16.37 -7.52
C LEU A 142 -13.48 -15.38 -8.20
N GLN A 143 -14.69 -15.82 -8.47
CA GLN A 143 -15.78 -14.96 -8.92
C GLN A 143 -16.86 -14.97 -7.86
N ILE A 144 -17.16 -13.83 -7.30
CA ILE A 144 -18.23 -13.63 -6.33
C ILE A 144 -19.22 -12.64 -6.94
N PRO A 145 -20.50 -12.99 -7.10
CA PRO A 145 -21.49 -12.04 -7.58
C PRO A 145 -21.61 -10.89 -6.59
N GLN A 146 -21.70 -9.67 -7.11
CA GLN A 146 -21.95 -8.50 -6.28
C GLN A 146 -23.44 -8.41 -5.96
N VAL A 147 -23.77 -8.28 -4.70
CA VAL A 147 -25.13 -7.99 -4.25
C VAL A 147 -25.20 -6.51 -3.88
N GLU A 148 -26.14 -5.79 -4.49
CA GLU A 148 -26.33 -4.34 -4.27
C GLU A 148 -25.05 -3.47 -4.48
N GLY A 149 -24.16 -3.89 -5.39
CA GLY A 149 -22.92 -3.17 -5.68
C GLY A 149 -21.84 -3.26 -4.58
N LYS A 150 -22.04 -4.13 -3.58
CA LYS A 150 -21.05 -4.40 -2.53
C LYS A 150 -20.37 -5.75 -2.76
N ALA A 151 -19.07 -5.78 -2.54
CA ALA A 151 -18.31 -7.02 -2.54
C ALA A 151 -18.75 -7.89 -1.35
N GLN A 152 -19.27 -9.09 -1.64
CA GLN A 152 -19.55 -10.06 -0.58
C GLN A 152 -18.25 -10.60 0.00
N GLU A 153 -18.23 -10.74 1.32
CA GLU A 153 -17.13 -11.38 2.04
C GLU A 153 -17.50 -12.83 2.34
N LEU A 154 -16.68 -13.76 1.91
CA LEU A 154 -16.82 -15.17 2.20
C LEU A 154 -15.74 -15.60 3.19
N THR A 155 -16.09 -16.49 4.10
CA THR A 155 -15.14 -17.09 5.04
C THR A 155 -14.86 -18.52 4.59
N LEU A 156 -13.60 -18.83 4.32
CA LEU A 156 -13.13 -20.17 4.02
C LEU A 156 -12.45 -20.74 5.26
N THR A 157 -12.96 -21.83 5.79
CA THR A 157 -12.40 -22.57 6.93
C THR A 157 -11.69 -23.82 6.41
N VAL A 158 -10.40 -23.92 6.69
CA VAL A 158 -9.56 -25.08 6.29
C VAL A 158 -9.96 -26.31 7.10
N GLN A 159 -10.20 -27.42 6.40
CA GLN A 159 -10.45 -28.72 6.99
C GLN A 159 -9.28 -29.68 6.70
N GLU A 160 -9.34 -30.88 7.26
CA GLU A 160 -8.33 -31.91 7.00
C GLU A 160 -8.37 -32.44 5.56
N ALA A 161 -7.28 -33.04 5.11
CA ALA A 161 -7.14 -33.70 3.82
C ALA A 161 -7.41 -32.78 2.59
N GLY A 162 -7.04 -31.49 2.67
CA GLY A 162 -7.21 -30.56 1.55
C GLY A 162 -8.67 -30.21 1.26
N LYS A 163 -9.56 -30.42 2.21
CA LYS A 163 -10.94 -29.95 2.17
C LYS A 163 -11.05 -28.56 2.80
N TYR A 164 -12.04 -27.80 2.39
CA TYR A 164 -12.38 -26.53 3.00
C TYR A 164 -13.90 -26.33 3.03
N HIS A 165 -14.36 -25.60 4.03
CA HIS A 165 -15.75 -25.21 4.17
C HIS A 165 -15.86 -23.71 3.87
N LEU A 166 -16.76 -23.36 2.96
CA LEU A 166 -17.03 -21.98 2.56
C LEU A 166 -18.32 -21.52 3.20
N THR A 167 -18.28 -20.40 3.93
CA THR A 167 -19.44 -19.81 4.59
C THR A 167 -19.59 -18.36 4.13
N GLY A 168 -20.81 -17.98 3.76
CA GLY A 168 -21.22 -16.62 3.40
C GLY A 168 -22.56 -16.26 4.03
N GLU A 169 -23.12 -15.12 3.69
CA GLU A 169 -24.37 -14.61 4.29
C GLU A 169 -25.56 -15.58 4.11
N ASN A 170 -25.65 -16.27 2.97
CA ASN A 170 -26.66 -17.33 2.70
C ASN A 170 -26.04 -18.53 1.96
N ILE A 171 -24.75 -18.76 2.14
CA ILE A 171 -24.00 -19.73 1.36
C ILE A 171 -23.21 -20.60 2.30
N GLU A 172 -23.45 -21.92 2.17
CA GLU A 172 -22.62 -22.95 2.78
C GLU A 172 -22.26 -23.98 1.71
N ALA A 173 -20.99 -24.24 1.53
CA ALA A 173 -20.53 -25.24 0.57
C ALA A 173 -19.20 -25.85 0.99
N ASP A 174 -19.03 -27.14 0.74
CA ASP A 174 -17.78 -27.84 0.94
C ASP A 174 -17.00 -27.98 -0.37
N GLY A 175 -15.74 -27.63 -0.34
CA GLY A 175 -14.87 -27.72 -1.48
C GLY A 175 -13.59 -28.51 -1.19
N ARG A 176 -12.83 -28.78 -2.25
CA ARG A 176 -11.55 -29.47 -2.17
C ARG A 176 -10.51 -28.73 -3.03
N VAL A 177 -9.29 -28.64 -2.50
CA VAL A 177 -8.14 -28.09 -3.22
C VAL A 177 -7.96 -28.78 -4.58
N GLY A 178 -7.70 -27.98 -5.62
CA GLY A 178 -7.53 -28.44 -7.00
C GLY A 178 -8.84 -28.72 -7.75
N LYS A 179 -10.01 -28.52 -7.13
CA LYS A 179 -11.31 -28.66 -7.79
C LYS A 179 -12.07 -27.34 -7.78
N THR A 180 -12.66 -26.99 -8.91
CA THR A 180 -13.52 -25.80 -9.00
C THR A 180 -14.83 -26.09 -8.28
N LEU A 181 -15.16 -25.22 -7.33
CA LEU A 181 -16.44 -25.18 -6.63
C LEU A 181 -17.34 -24.15 -7.32
N VAL A 182 -18.50 -24.59 -7.78
CA VAL A 182 -19.52 -23.70 -8.36
C VAL A 182 -20.78 -23.82 -7.51
N THR A 183 -21.16 -22.73 -6.87
CA THR A 183 -22.38 -22.66 -6.02
C THR A 183 -22.96 -21.27 -6.05
N GLN A 184 -24.27 -21.15 -6.23
CA GLN A 184 -25.03 -19.89 -6.18
C GLN A 184 -24.37 -18.71 -6.95
N GLY A 185 -23.76 -18.98 -8.11
CA GLY A 185 -23.08 -17.98 -8.91
C GLY A 185 -21.65 -17.66 -8.46
N ILE A 186 -21.16 -18.30 -7.39
CA ILE A 186 -19.75 -18.22 -6.97
C ILE A 186 -18.96 -19.29 -7.72
N VAL A 187 -17.83 -18.90 -8.28
CA VAL A 187 -16.83 -19.80 -8.82
C VAL A 187 -15.56 -19.64 -7.99
N LEU A 188 -15.12 -20.71 -7.36
CA LEU A 188 -13.92 -20.73 -6.53
C LEU A 188 -13.04 -21.89 -6.91
N LEU A 189 -11.81 -21.59 -7.31
CA LEU A 189 -10.73 -22.56 -7.48
C LEU A 189 -9.62 -22.26 -6.47
N VAL A 190 -9.42 -23.14 -5.53
CA VAL A 190 -8.28 -23.08 -4.59
C VAL A 190 -7.19 -23.98 -5.13
N THR A 191 -6.04 -23.41 -5.48
CA THR A 191 -4.90 -24.14 -6.05
C THR A 191 -4.05 -24.80 -4.97
N SER A 192 -3.77 -24.10 -3.88
CA SER A 192 -3.03 -24.64 -2.73
C SER A 192 -3.47 -23.99 -1.42
N ILE A 193 -3.38 -24.76 -0.34
CA ILE A 193 -3.59 -24.31 1.03
C ILE A 193 -2.40 -24.79 1.87
N GLU A 194 -1.65 -23.84 2.40
CA GLU A 194 -0.57 -24.06 3.36
C GLU A 194 -0.99 -23.49 4.70
N ALA A 195 -1.94 -24.16 5.35
CA ALA A 195 -2.49 -23.74 6.62
C ALA A 195 -2.94 -24.95 7.45
N THR A 196 -2.93 -24.80 8.77
CA THR A 196 -3.44 -25.82 9.67
C THR A 196 -4.96 -25.92 9.64
N PRO A 197 -5.55 -27.11 9.83
CA PRO A 197 -6.99 -27.25 9.96
C PRO A 197 -7.57 -26.28 11.01
N GLY A 198 -8.73 -25.72 10.73
CA GLY A 198 -9.37 -24.69 11.55
C GLY A 198 -8.95 -23.26 11.23
N THR A 199 -7.94 -23.05 10.37
CA THR A 199 -7.58 -21.71 9.90
C THR A 199 -8.69 -21.12 9.03
N GLN A 200 -9.03 -19.86 9.29
CA GLN A 200 -10.05 -19.14 8.53
C GLN A 200 -9.42 -18.09 7.62
N PHE A 201 -9.90 -18.04 6.39
CA PHE A 201 -9.54 -17.00 5.41
C PHE A 201 -10.79 -16.22 5.01
N SER A 202 -10.66 -14.89 5.01
CA SER A 202 -11.64 -14.00 4.41
C SER A 202 -11.32 -13.84 2.94
N LEU A 203 -12.26 -14.22 2.07
CA LEU A 203 -12.18 -14.09 0.62
C LEU A 203 -13.04 -12.91 0.18
N LYS A 204 -12.46 -12.02 -0.61
CA LYS A 204 -13.15 -10.87 -1.20
C LYS A 204 -12.82 -10.77 -2.68
N SER A 205 -13.84 -10.50 -3.49
CA SER A 205 -13.65 -10.11 -4.88
C SER A 205 -13.95 -8.62 -5.01
N LEU A 206 -12.92 -7.84 -5.24
CA LEU A 206 -13.04 -6.39 -5.47
C LEU A 206 -13.29 -6.11 -6.94
N THR A 207 -13.96 -4.99 -7.23
CA THR A 207 -14.04 -4.51 -8.60
C THR A 207 -12.65 -4.10 -9.09
N ARG A 208 -12.46 -4.18 -10.42
CA ARG A 208 -11.22 -3.72 -11.06
C ARG A 208 -10.90 -2.28 -10.68
N LEU A 209 -11.92 -1.40 -10.66
CA LEU A 209 -11.76 0.02 -10.34
C LEU A 209 -11.34 0.25 -8.88
N GLU A 210 -11.97 -0.46 -7.93
CA GLU A 210 -11.59 -0.38 -6.52
C GLU A 210 -10.16 -0.84 -6.31
N THR A 211 -9.76 -1.93 -6.96
CA THR A 211 -8.39 -2.47 -6.88
C THR A 211 -7.36 -1.48 -7.45
N ILE A 212 -7.65 -0.87 -8.61
CA ILE A 212 -6.78 0.16 -9.19
C ILE A 212 -6.66 1.36 -8.26
N ASN A 213 -7.78 1.83 -7.69
CA ASN A 213 -7.75 2.97 -6.76
C ASN A 213 -7.01 2.65 -5.46
N ALA A 214 -7.14 1.43 -4.93
CA ALA A 214 -6.38 0.97 -3.77
C ALA A 214 -4.88 0.91 -4.07
N LEU A 215 -4.51 0.32 -5.21
CA LEU A 215 -3.12 0.26 -5.66
C LEU A 215 -2.52 1.66 -5.87
N LYS A 216 -3.26 2.57 -6.49
CA LYS A 216 -2.84 3.95 -6.70
C LYS A 216 -2.59 4.70 -5.39
N LYS A 217 -3.35 4.41 -4.34
CA LYS A 217 -3.16 5.02 -3.00
C LYS A 217 -1.93 4.49 -2.28
N SER A 218 -1.61 3.20 -2.42
CA SER A 218 -0.45 2.57 -1.78
C SER A 218 0.85 2.77 -2.56
N LEU A 219 0.76 3.13 -3.85
CA LEU A 219 1.92 3.38 -4.71
C LEU A 219 2.38 4.84 -4.58
N THR A 220 3.58 5.03 -4.10
CA THR A 220 4.29 6.30 -4.14
C THR A 220 5.25 6.31 -5.31
N VAL A 221 5.20 7.35 -6.13
CA VAL A 221 6.11 7.53 -7.28
C VAL A 221 6.68 8.93 -7.15
N ALA A 222 7.99 9.03 -7.07
CA ALA A 222 8.71 10.28 -6.91
C ALA A 222 10.03 10.25 -7.67
N GLU A 223 10.52 11.40 -8.09
CA GLU A 223 11.88 11.53 -8.62
C GLU A 223 12.88 11.32 -7.48
N SER A 224 13.91 10.50 -7.72
CA SER A 224 14.90 10.11 -6.70
C SER A 224 15.72 11.31 -6.26
N GLU A 225 16.24 12.07 -7.22
CA GLU A 225 16.93 13.34 -7.02
C GLU A 225 16.46 14.32 -8.08
N LYS A 226 16.37 15.60 -7.73
CA LYS A 226 15.91 16.62 -8.67
C LYS A 226 16.76 16.61 -9.93
N GLN A 227 16.09 16.50 -11.07
CA GLN A 227 16.72 16.52 -12.39
C GLN A 227 17.59 15.31 -12.74
N SER A 228 17.48 14.22 -11.98
CA SER A 228 18.22 12.97 -12.25
C SER A 228 17.63 12.16 -13.41
N GLY A 229 16.36 12.36 -13.73
CA GLY A 229 15.62 11.48 -14.64
C GLY A 229 15.38 10.09 -14.08
N ILE A 230 15.66 9.86 -12.79
CA ILE A 230 15.43 8.58 -12.12
C ILE A 230 14.19 8.70 -11.27
N VAL A 231 13.22 7.85 -11.52
CA VAL A 231 11.96 7.77 -10.76
C VAL A 231 11.97 6.53 -9.87
N THR A 232 11.72 6.73 -8.58
CA THR A 232 11.56 5.66 -7.60
C THR A 232 10.08 5.37 -7.38
N LEU A 233 9.73 4.11 -7.55
CA LEU A 233 8.42 3.57 -7.21
C LEU A 233 8.54 2.88 -5.86
N THR A 234 7.69 3.24 -4.92
CA THR A 234 7.66 2.67 -3.57
C THR A 234 6.28 2.09 -3.30
N LEU A 235 6.24 0.85 -2.86
CA LEU A 235 5.00 0.16 -2.47
C LEU A 235 5.15 -0.46 -1.09
N THR A 236 4.14 -0.25 -0.23
CA THR A 236 4.11 -0.81 1.12
C THR A 236 3.02 -1.88 1.24
N GLY A 237 3.29 -2.91 2.03
CA GLY A 237 2.32 -4.00 2.25
C GLY A 237 2.76 -5.02 3.28
N GLU A 238 1.88 -5.97 3.57
CA GLU A 238 2.11 -7.02 4.57
C GLU A 238 2.90 -8.23 3.98
N ASP A 239 2.87 -8.43 2.67
CA ASP A 239 3.53 -9.54 1.96
C ASP A 239 4.64 -8.99 1.04
N PRO A 240 5.93 -9.19 1.39
CA PRO A 240 7.05 -8.66 0.63
C PRO A 240 7.14 -9.24 -0.79
N ASP A 241 6.81 -10.52 -0.99
CA ASP A 241 6.84 -11.15 -2.30
C ASP A 241 5.75 -10.57 -3.22
N LYS A 242 4.58 -10.29 -2.66
CA LYS A 242 3.47 -9.71 -3.41
C LYS A 242 3.79 -8.27 -3.85
N ILE A 243 4.28 -7.43 -2.93
CA ILE A 243 4.61 -6.04 -3.28
C ILE A 243 5.74 -5.96 -4.30
N ALA A 244 6.76 -6.83 -4.20
CA ALA A 244 7.85 -6.90 -5.18
C ALA A 244 7.32 -7.30 -6.57
N ARG A 245 6.47 -8.35 -6.66
CA ARG A 245 5.84 -8.73 -7.93
C ARG A 245 4.99 -7.64 -8.54
N VAL A 246 4.24 -6.90 -7.71
CA VAL A 246 3.42 -5.77 -8.19
C VAL A 246 4.28 -4.65 -8.74
N LEU A 247 5.36 -4.26 -8.03
CA LEU A 247 6.28 -3.23 -8.51
C LEU A 247 6.96 -3.62 -9.81
N ASN A 248 7.47 -4.84 -9.91
CA ASN A 248 8.08 -5.35 -11.14
C ASN A 248 7.07 -5.33 -12.30
N ALA A 249 5.84 -5.78 -12.07
CA ALA A 249 4.82 -5.76 -13.12
C ALA A 249 4.45 -4.32 -13.55
N ILE A 250 4.43 -3.35 -12.64
CA ILE A 250 4.22 -1.93 -12.97
C ILE A 250 5.38 -1.42 -13.85
N ALA A 251 6.62 -1.71 -13.46
CA ALA A 251 7.82 -1.30 -14.21
C ALA A 251 7.85 -1.94 -15.60
N ASP A 252 7.55 -3.24 -15.70
CA ASP A 252 7.49 -3.97 -16.98
C ASP A 252 6.39 -3.43 -17.89
N ASN A 253 5.18 -3.21 -17.36
CA ASN A 253 4.06 -2.67 -18.14
C ASN A 253 4.36 -1.25 -18.63
N TYR A 254 5.01 -0.42 -17.80
CA TYR A 254 5.48 0.90 -18.20
C TYR A 254 6.51 0.81 -19.33
N LEU A 255 7.50 -0.08 -19.21
CA LEU A 255 8.54 -0.28 -20.22
C LEU A 255 7.93 -0.72 -21.56
N GLN A 256 7.04 -1.72 -21.53
CA GLN A 256 6.33 -2.19 -22.73
C GLN A 256 5.50 -1.05 -23.39
N GLN A 257 4.80 -0.27 -22.57
CA GLN A 257 4.03 0.87 -23.06
C GLN A 257 4.93 1.95 -23.66
N ASN A 258 6.10 2.20 -23.06
CA ASN A 258 7.06 3.18 -23.59
C ASN A 258 7.62 2.71 -24.94
N ILE A 259 8.02 1.44 -25.07
CA ILE A 259 8.49 0.85 -26.32
C ILE A 259 7.40 0.96 -27.41
N ALA A 260 6.17 0.52 -27.12
CA ALA A 260 5.08 0.58 -28.10
C ALA A 260 4.77 2.02 -28.56
N ARG A 261 4.85 2.98 -27.64
CA ARG A 261 4.70 4.41 -27.95
C ARG A 261 5.81 4.92 -28.86
N GLN A 262 7.04 4.48 -28.63
CA GLN A 262 8.21 4.85 -29.43
C GLN A 262 8.12 4.25 -30.84
N GLU A 263 7.84 2.96 -30.95
CA GLU A 263 7.64 2.29 -32.24
C GLU A 263 6.52 2.93 -33.07
N ALA A 264 5.40 3.28 -32.44
CA ALA A 264 4.31 3.98 -33.11
C ALA A 264 4.72 5.38 -33.61
N GLN A 265 5.60 6.07 -32.89
CA GLN A 265 6.11 7.39 -33.25
C GLN A 265 7.10 7.29 -34.42
N ASP A 266 8.02 6.31 -34.38
CA ASP A 266 9.00 6.06 -35.43
C ASP A 266 8.33 5.64 -36.74
N SER A 267 7.31 4.78 -36.66
CA SER A 267 6.50 4.39 -37.82
C SER A 267 5.79 5.55 -38.47
N ARG A 268 5.24 6.48 -37.69
CA ARG A 268 4.60 7.71 -38.20
C ARG A 268 5.63 8.62 -38.87
N SER A 269 6.81 8.78 -38.27
CA SER A 269 7.90 9.57 -38.81
C SER A 269 8.39 9.02 -40.17
N LEU A 270 8.55 7.69 -40.27
CA LEU A 270 8.91 7.02 -41.51
C LEU A 270 7.84 7.20 -42.59
N ALA A 271 6.57 7.01 -42.24
CA ALA A 271 5.46 7.24 -43.20
C ALA A 271 5.43 8.68 -43.71
N PHE A 272 5.63 9.66 -42.84
CA PHE A 272 5.71 11.08 -43.20
C PHE A 272 6.88 11.34 -44.17
N LEU A 273 8.07 10.81 -43.83
CA LEU A 273 9.26 10.99 -44.70
C LEU A 273 9.04 10.34 -46.08
N GLN A 274 8.45 9.15 -46.15
CA GLN A 274 8.13 8.47 -47.39
C GLN A 274 7.14 9.26 -48.25
N GLU A 275 6.19 9.97 -47.64
CA GLU A 275 5.24 10.81 -48.36
C GLU A 275 5.86 12.14 -48.84
N GLN A 276 6.80 12.71 -48.07
CA GLN A 276 7.41 13.98 -48.39
C GLN A 276 8.57 13.88 -49.41
N LEU A 277 9.32 12.78 -49.39
CA LEU A 277 10.47 12.55 -50.28
C LEU A 277 10.12 12.71 -51.78
N PRO A 278 9.02 12.15 -52.34
CA PRO A 278 8.68 12.32 -53.75
C PRO A 278 8.24 13.77 -54.07
N LYS A 279 7.60 14.48 -53.10
CA LYS A 279 7.22 15.88 -53.27
C LYS A 279 8.43 16.78 -53.39
N ILE A 280 9.42 16.62 -52.50
CA ILE A 280 10.67 17.39 -52.52
C ILE A 280 11.47 17.09 -53.78
N ARG A 281 11.48 15.84 -54.28
CA ARG A 281 12.13 15.49 -55.55
C ARG A 281 11.43 16.17 -56.74
N ALA A 282 10.11 16.22 -56.74
CA ALA A 282 9.32 16.86 -57.80
C ALA A 282 9.47 18.40 -57.83
N ASP A 283 9.80 19.00 -56.67
CA ASP A 283 10.05 20.47 -56.58
C ASP A 283 11.49 20.86 -56.96
N LEU A 284 12.43 19.87 -57.08
CA LEU A 284 13.83 20.08 -57.41
C LEU A 284 14.16 19.80 -58.89
N ASP A 285 13.29 19.09 -59.63
CA ASP A 285 13.39 18.82 -61.07
C ASP A 285 12.58 19.85 -61.85
#